data_843e6bacbdd64352bde1a5fa12f7f41e
#
_entry.id   843e6bacbdd64352bde1a5fa12f7f41e
#
_cell.length_a   1.000
_cell.length_b   1.000
_cell.length_c   1.000
_cell.angle_alpha   90.00
_cell.angle_beta   90.00
_cell.angle_gamma   90.00
#
_symmetry.space_group_name_H-M   'P 1'
#
loop_
_entity.id
_entity.type
_entity.pdbx_description
1 polymer ?
#
loop_
_entity_poly.entity_id
_entity_poly.type
_entity_poly.pdbx_seq_one_letter_code
_entity_poly.pdbx_strand_id
1 'polypeptide(L)'
;MYRVVIVEDDPMVSLLNRTFVERDARFQVVQSFQDGRAALAWLEQNPADLAVLDVYMPLFTGLELLHALRGQGVGIDAIMVTAANDAPTVDTLLKLGVVDYLVKPFTYERFQQALDTFCRHRDAVAGDAVEQSALDRLFSPALPAEHQPPKGLQESTLELVRACLRAAPPQGLPSEALSRQTGLSVVTVRRYVNYLVERGEAASAVNYDTGGRPCRLCRCPGPPA
;
A
#
# COMPACT_ATOMS: atom_id res chain seq x y z
N MET A 1 16.64 -13.78 6.02
CA MET A 1 16.24 -13.60 4.60
C MET A 1 15.03 -14.47 4.39
N TYR A 2 13.90 -13.87 3.96
CA TYR A 2 12.62 -14.57 3.76
C TYR A 2 12.61 -15.33 2.43
N ARG A 3 12.14 -16.56 2.47
CA ARG A 3 12.06 -17.47 1.32
C ARG A 3 10.73 -17.27 0.60
N VAL A 4 10.78 -16.83 -0.66
CA VAL A 4 9.60 -16.51 -1.46
C VAL A 4 9.40 -17.54 -2.56
N VAL A 5 8.15 -17.98 -2.73
CA VAL A 5 7.70 -18.79 -3.87
C VAL A 5 6.80 -17.91 -4.74
N ILE A 6 6.97 -17.99 -6.06
CA ILE A 6 6.13 -17.31 -7.04
C ILE A 6 5.32 -18.37 -7.79
N VAL A 7 4.01 -18.16 -7.91
CA VAL A 7 3.13 -19.03 -8.70
C VAL A 7 2.33 -18.15 -9.67
N GLU A 8 2.69 -18.22 -10.94
CA GLU A 8 2.19 -17.36 -12.01
C GLU A 8 2.35 -18.09 -13.33
N ASP A 9 1.28 -18.26 -14.09
CA ASP A 9 1.29 -19.02 -15.36
C ASP A 9 1.93 -18.23 -16.53
N ASP A 10 1.90 -16.89 -16.49
CA ASP A 10 2.60 -16.04 -17.45
C ASP A 10 4.09 -15.91 -17.09
N PRO A 11 5.01 -16.44 -17.94
CA PRO A 11 6.45 -16.37 -17.65
C PRO A 11 7.00 -14.95 -17.55
N MET A 12 6.43 -13.98 -18.28
CA MET A 12 6.88 -12.58 -18.26
C MET A 12 6.46 -11.90 -16.96
N VAL A 13 5.24 -12.17 -16.48
CA VAL A 13 4.75 -11.65 -15.20
C VAL A 13 5.50 -12.31 -14.04
N SER A 14 5.75 -13.63 -14.13
CA SER A 14 6.59 -14.36 -13.16
C SER A 14 7.98 -13.77 -13.05
N LEU A 15 8.64 -13.45 -14.18
CA LEU A 15 9.94 -12.80 -14.20
C LEU A 15 9.89 -11.37 -13.60
N LEU A 16 8.84 -10.62 -13.88
CA LEU A 16 8.63 -9.29 -13.30
C LEU A 16 8.49 -9.37 -11.77
N ASN A 17 7.63 -10.26 -11.28
CA ASN A 17 7.43 -10.50 -9.85
C ASN A 17 8.75 -10.91 -9.17
N ARG A 18 9.52 -11.81 -9.79
CA ARG A 18 10.86 -12.19 -9.31
C ARG A 18 11.78 -10.98 -9.21
N THR A 19 11.83 -10.16 -10.26
CA THR A 19 12.67 -8.95 -10.29
C THR A 19 12.27 -7.98 -9.17
N PHE A 20 10.99 -7.85 -8.87
CA PHE A 20 10.50 -6.99 -7.80
C PHE A 20 10.87 -7.52 -6.43
N VAL A 21 10.71 -8.81 -6.19
CA VAL A 21 11.11 -9.47 -4.93
C VAL A 21 12.62 -9.33 -4.70
N GLU A 22 13.44 -9.64 -5.69
CA GLU A 22 14.91 -9.69 -5.58
C GLU A 22 15.58 -8.31 -5.49
N ARG A 23 14.84 -7.22 -5.76
CA ARG A 23 15.30 -5.84 -5.47
C ARG A 23 15.40 -5.55 -3.96
N ASP A 24 14.70 -6.30 -3.13
CA ASP A 24 14.73 -6.15 -1.68
C ASP A 24 15.58 -7.26 -1.05
N ALA A 25 16.72 -6.88 -0.47
CA ALA A 25 17.69 -7.80 0.11
C ALA A 25 17.14 -8.64 1.30
N ARG A 26 15.94 -8.30 1.82
CA ARG A 26 15.27 -9.09 2.86
C ARG A 26 14.71 -10.42 2.32
N PHE A 27 14.51 -10.53 0.99
CA PHE A 27 13.81 -11.63 0.32
C PHE A 27 14.70 -12.39 -0.66
N GLN A 28 14.38 -13.66 -0.85
CA GLN A 28 15.00 -14.51 -1.87
C GLN A 28 13.93 -15.39 -2.51
N VAL A 29 13.83 -15.36 -3.84
CA VAL A 29 12.96 -16.29 -4.57
C VAL A 29 13.63 -17.66 -4.61
N VAL A 30 13.05 -18.60 -3.87
CA VAL A 30 13.58 -19.99 -3.81
C VAL A 30 13.04 -20.87 -4.91
N GLN A 31 11.82 -20.59 -5.42
CA GLN A 31 11.23 -21.34 -6.53
C GLN A 31 10.15 -20.51 -7.25
N SER A 32 9.92 -20.82 -8.53
CA SER A 32 8.80 -20.28 -9.32
C SER A 32 8.10 -21.42 -10.04
N PHE A 33 6.76 -21.35 -10.06
CA PHE A 33 5.89 -22.34 -10.69
C PHE A 33 4.94 -21.66 -11.67
N GLN A 34 4.62 -22.32 -12.75
CA GLN A 34 3.58 -21.92 -13.72
C GLN A 34 2.26 -22.68 -13.48
N ASP A 35 2.24 -23.59 -12.53
CA ASP A 35 1.10 -24.46 -12.20
C ASP A 35 0.95 -24.56 -10.69
N GLY A 36 -0.26 -24.31 -10.21
CA GLY A 36 -0.58 -24.34 -8.78
C GLY A 36 -0.48 -25.74 -8.15
N ARG A 37 -0.69 -26.82 -8.89
CA ARG A 37 -0.54 -28.21 -8.37
C ARG A 37 0.93 -28.54 -8.12
N ALA A 38 1.80 -28.17 -9.05
CA ALA A 38 3.24 -28.34 -8.85
C ALA A 38 3.74 -27.52 -7.65
N ALA A 39 3.20 -26.30 -7.49
CA ALA A 39 3.50 -25.46 -6.33
C ALA A 39 3.03 -26.11 -5.02
N LEU A 40 1.81 -26.65 -4.97
CA LEU A 40 1.27 -27.34 -3.81
C LEU A 40 2.16 -28.51 -3.39
N ALA A 41 2.45 -29.42 -4.32
CA ALA A 41 3.27 -30.62 -4.06
C ALA A 41 4.68 -30.25 -3.54
N TRP A 42 5.23 -29.14 -4.02
CA TRP A 42 6.54 -28.67 -3.57
C TRP A 42 6.45 -28.04 -2.17
N LEU A 43 5.44 -27.20 -1.91
CA LEU A 43 5.25 -26.52 -0.63
C LEU A 43 4.92 -27.46 0.53
N GLU A 44 4.35 -28.63 0.27
CA GLU A 44 4.14 -29.68 1.25
C GLU A 44 5.48 -30.24 1.83
N GLN A 45 6.55 -30.16 1.07
CA GLN A 45 7.84 -30.74 1.42
C GLN A 45 8.92 -29.70 1.70
N ASN A 46 8.70 -28.46 1.28
CA ASN A 46 9.69 -27.41 1.36
C ASN A 46 9.13 -26.16 2.04
N PRO A 47 9.70 -25.74 3.17
CA PRO A 47 9.25 -24.55 3.85
C PRO A 47 9.54 -23.30 3.02
N ALA A 48 8.56 -22.39 2.98
CA ALA A 48 8.71 -21.04 2.47
C ALA A 48 7.95 -20.07 3.39
N ASP A 49 8.36 -18.80 3.38
CA ASP A 49 7.79 -17.80 4.27
C ASP A 49 6.63 -17.05 3.60
N LEU A 50 6.77 -16.80 2.31
CA LEU A 50 5.82 -16.00 1.52
C LEU A 50 5.56 -16.63 0.15
N ALA A 51 4.31 -16.67 -0.25
CA ALA A 51 3.88 -17.00 -1.60
C ALA A 51 3.32 -15.76 -2.32
N VAL A 52 3.82 -15.48 -3.52
CA VAL A 52 3.24 -14.50 -4.45
C VAL A 52 2.46 -15.29 -5.49
N LEU A 53 1.12 -15.17 -5.47
CA LEU A 53 0.21 -16.05 -6.20
C LEU A 53 -0.66 -15.26 -7.18
N ASP A 54 -0.70 -15.66 -8.46
CA ASP A 54 -1.80 -15.23 -9.31
C ASP A 54 -3.08 -15.98 -8.93
N VAL A 55 -4.19 -15.25 -8.92
CA VAL A 55 -5.53 -15.84 -8.69
C VAL A 55 -5.98 -16.68 -9.87
N TYR A 56 -5.78 -16.19 -11.08
CA TYR A 56 -6.30 -16.81 -12.29
C TYR A 56 -5.23 -17.58 -13.07
N MET A 57 -5.04 -18.82 -12.70
CA MET A 57 -4.22 -19.76 -13.44
C MET A 57 -5.07 -20.87 -14.03
N PRO A 58 -4.71 -21.44 -15.19
CA PRO A 58 -5.39 -22.59 -15.77
C PRO A 58 -5.39 -23.81 -14.85
N LEU A 59 -6.45 -24.58 -14.86
CA LEU A 59 -6.60 -25.89 -14.20
C LEU A 59 -6.62 -25.86 -12.68
N PHE A 60 -5.83 -25.02 -12.01
CA PHE A 60 -5.75 -24.92 -10.56
C PHE A 60 -5.41 -23.49 -10.17
N THR A 61 -6.42 -22.77 -9.74
CA THR A 61 -6.35 -21.34 -9.41
C THR A 61 -5.53 -21.06 -8.16
N GLY A 62 -5.00 -19.83 -8.01
CA GLY A 62 -4.32 -19.42 -6.79
C GLY A 62 -5.22 -19.45 -5.55
N LEU A 63 -6.53 -19.25 -5.74
CA LEU A 63 -7.50 -19.40 -4.66
C LEU A 63 -7.61 -20.87 -4.20
N GLU A 64 -7.70 -21.81 -5.12
CA GLU A 64 -7.73 -23.25 -4.80
C GLU A 64 -6.42 -23.69 -4.16
N LEU A 65 -5.28 -23.21 -4.64
CA LEU A 65 -3.98 -23.45 -4.04
C LEU A 65 -3.93 -22.95 -2.58
N LEU A 66 -4.35 -21.72 -2.34
CA LEU A 66 -4.37 -21.17 -0.99
C LEU A 66 -5.31 -21.93 -0.05
N HIS A 67 -6.48 -22.33 -0.54
CA HIS A 67 -7.40 -23.20 0.21
C HIS A 67 -6.76 -24.54 0.56
N ALA A 68 -6.10 -25.21 -0.38
CA ALA A 68 -5.42 -26.48 -0.14
C ALA A 68 -4.31 -26.34 0.91
N LEU A 69 -3.46 -25.29 0.79
CA LEU A 69 -2.39 -25.00 1.76
C LEU A 69 -2.95 -24.78 3.17
N ARG A 70 -4.04 -24.00 3.30
CA ARG A 70 -4.70 -23.79 4.61
C ARG A 70 -5.31 -25.07 5.16
N GLY A 71 -5.96 -25.88 4.32
CA GLY A 71 -6.54 -27.17 4.69
C GLY A 71 -5.51 -28.20 5.18
N GLN A 72 -4.30 -28.12 4.69
CA GLN A 72 -3.16 -28.98 5.09
C GLN A 72 -2.35 -28.41 6.24
N GLY A 73 -2.70 -27.23 6.77
CA GLY A 73 -1.97 -26.58 7.85
C GLY A 73 -0.61 -26.00 7.46
N VAL A 74 -0.36 -25.76 6.17
CA VAL A 74 0.86 -25.12 5.70
C VAL A 74 0.83 -23.65 6.07
N GLY A 75 1.69 -23.25 7.00
CA GLY A 75 1.77 -21.90 7.55
C GLY A 75 2.57 -20.92 6.68
N ILE A 76 2.18 -20.74 5.42
CA ILE A 76 2.80 -19.78 4.50
C ILE A 76 1.94 -18.51 4.40
N ASP A 77 2.57 -17.34 4.44
CA ASP A 77 1.90 -16.08 4.15
C ASP A 77 1.71 -15.92 2.63
N ALA A 78 0.66 -15.20 2.23
CA ALA A 78 0.34 -15.03 0.81
C ALA A 78 0.07 -13.57 0.43
N ILE A 79 0.66 -13.12 -0.68
CA ILE A 79 0.29 -11.91 -1.42
C ILE A 79 -0.36 -12.36 -2.71
N MET A 80 -1.60 -11.92 -2.96
CA MET A 80 -2.30 -12.23 -4.20
C MET A 80 -2.01 -11.17 -5.26
N VAL A 81 -1.75 -11.62 -6.48
CA VAL A 81 -1.52 -10.76 -7.63
C VAL A 81 -2.50 -11.17 -8.72
N THR A 82 -3.37 -10.27 -9.19
CA THR A 82 -4.46 -10.68 -10.08
C THR A 82 -4.98 -9.57 -10.97
N ALA A 83 -5.55 -9.95 -12.11
CA ALA A 83 -6.33 -9.05 -12.96
C ALA A 83 -7.77 -8.84 -12.45
N ALA A 84 -8.24 -9.66 -11.48
CA ALA A 84 -9.60 -9.55 -10.97
C ALA A 84 -9.71 -8.49 -9.88
N ASN A 85 -10.84 -7.80 -9.92
CA ASN A 85 -11.27 -6.84 -8.92
C ASN A 85 -12.73 -7.10 -8.48
N ASP A 86 -13.23 -8.33 -8.68
CA ASP A 86 -14.56 -8.69 -8.25
C ASP A 86 -14.63 -8.88 -6.71
N ALA A 87 -15.63 -8.27 -6.09
CA ALA A 87 -15.77 -8.23 -4.66
C ALA A 87 -15.91 -9.63 -3.99
N PRO A 88 -16.59 -10.63 -4.57
CA PRO A 88 -16.66 -11.96 -3.96
C PRO A 88 -15.31 -12.66 -3.85
N THR A 89 -14.47 -12.58 -4.88
CA THR A 89 -13.13 -13.17 -4.85
C THR A 89 -12.24 -12.49 -3.82
N VAL A 90 -12.26 -11.16 -3.77
CA VAL A 90 -11.50 -10.37 -2.77
C VAL A 90 -11.94 -10.72 -1.36
N ASP A 91 -13.24 -10.78 -1.07
CA ASP A 91 -13.79 -11.15 0.25
C ASP A 91 -13.33 -12.54 0.69
N THR A 92 -13.34 -13.51 -0.23
CA THR A 92 -12.88 -14.88 0.05
C THR A 92 -11.38 -14.90 0.39
N LEU A 93 -10.56 -14.20 -0.39
CA LEU A 93 -9.12 -14.12 -0.16
C LEU A 93 -8.77 -13.45 1.17
N LEU A 94 -9.47 -12.38 1.54
CA LEU A 94 -9.31 -11.72 2.85
C LEU A 94 -9.63 -12.68 4.00
N LYS A 95 -10.68 -13.49 3.88
CA LYS A 95 -11.05 -14.51 4.87
C LYS A 95 -10.02 -15.64 4.98
N LEU A 96 -9.26 -15.91 3.93
CA LEU A 96 -8.15 -16.87 3.93
C LEU A 96 -6.85 -16.31 4.53
N GLY A 97 -6.88 -15.07 5.02
CA GLY A 97 -5.73 -14.46 5.70
C GLY A 97 -4.59 -14.13 4.75
N VAL A 98 -4.88 -13.56 3.58
CA VAL A 98 -3.83 -13.00 2.71
C VAL A 98 -3.24 -11.74 3.35
N VAL A 99 -1.94 -11.56 3.17
CA VAL A 99 -1.22 -10.38 3.70
C VAL A 99 -1.59 -9.13 2.91
N ASP A 100 -1.70 -9.25 1.59
CA ASP A 100 -2.04 -8.15 0.71
C ASP A 100 -2.60 -8.66 -0.62
N TYR A 101 -3.21 -7.74 -1.38
CA TYR A 101 -3.87 -7.99 -2.65
C TYR A 101 -3.47 -6.92 -3.67
N LEU A 102 -2.92 -7.35 -4.81
CA LEU A 102 -2.41 -6.47 -5.86
C LEU A 102 -3.22 -6.66 -7.14
N VAL A 103 -3.88 -5.60 -7.60
CA VAL A 103 -4.60 -5.62 -8.89
C VAL A 103 -3.66 -5.22 -10.01
N LYS A 104 -3.52 -6.08 -11.02
CA LYS A 104 -2.75 -5.81 -12.25
C LYS A 104 -3.48 -4.73 -13.10
N PRO A 105 -2.77 -3.71 -13.65
CA PRO A 105 -1.34 -3.43 -13.51
C PRO A 105 -1.00 -2.70 -12.21
N PHE A 106 0.11 -3.04 -11.58
CA PHE A 106 0.62 -2.38 -10.37
C PHE A 106 2.06 -1.88 -10.57
N THR A 107 2.48 -0.90 -9.75
CA THR A 107 3.83 -0.35 -9.77
C THR A 107 4.74 -1.11 -8.80
N TYR A 108 6.06 -0.93 -8.97
CA TYR A 108 7.04 -1.47 -8.03
C TYR A 108 6.80 -0.97 -6.60
N GLU A 109 6.48 0.30 -6.44
CA GLU A 109 6.23 0.92 -5.14
C GLU A 109 5.04 0.25 -4.42
N ARG A 110 3.96 -0.11 -5.17
CA ARG A 110 2.81 -0.82 -4.60
C ARG A 110 3.18 -2.25 -4.21
N PHE A 111 4.00 -2.93 -5.01
CA PHE A 111 4.51 -4.26 -4.68
C PHE A 111 5.41 -4.22 -3.44
N GLN A 112 6.30 -3.24 -3.34
CA GLN A 112 7.16 -3.04 -2.18
C GLN A 112 6.34 -2.82 -0.89
N GLN A 113 5.25 -2.05 -0.96
CA GLN A 113 4.34 -1.87 0.18
C GLN A 113 3.74 -3.20 0.68
N ALA A 114 3.42 -4.12 -0.23
CA ALA A 114 2.94 -5.45 0.14
C ALA A 114 4.02 -6.26 0.86
N LEU A 115 5.27 -6.21 0.39
CA LEU A 115 6.41 -6.83 1.07
C LEU A 115 6.66 -6.21 2.45
N ASP A 116 6.55 -4.90 2.58
CA ASP A 116 6.68 -4.21 3.87
C ASP A 116 5.54 -4.57 4.84
N THR A 117 4.33 -4.80 4.32
CA THR A 117 3.20 -5.29 5.13
C THR A 117 3.49 -6.69 5.67
N PHE A 118 4.00 -7.58 4.83
CA PHE A 118 4.45 -8.91 5.26
C PHE A 118 5.50 -8.83 6.37
N CYS A 119 6.55 -8.02 6.19
CA CYS A 119 7.58 -7.85 7.23
C CYS A 119 6.99 -7.37 8.55
N ARG A 120 6.11 -6.35 8.52
CA ARG A 120 5.44 -5.85 9.72
C ARG A 120 4.62 -6.92 10.45
N HIS A 121 3.91 -7.79 9.70
CA HIS A 121 3.18 -8.91 10.28
C HIS A 121 4.13 -9.89 10.97
N ARG A 122 5.24 -10.25 10.32
CA ARG A 122 6.24 -11.17 10.88
C ARG A 122 6.93 -10.60 12.11
N ASP A 123 7.33 -9.33 12.06
CA ASP A 123 8.00 -8.64 13.16
C ASP A 123 7.08 -8.51 14.39
N ALA A 124 5.79 -8.27 14.19
CA ALA A 124 4.84 -8.12 15.28
C ALA A 124 4.59 -9.44 16.05
N VAL A 125 4.80 -10.60 15.41
CA VAL A 125 4.60 -11.93 16.02
C VAL A 125 5.92 -12.67 16.29
N ALA A 126 7.07 -12.02 16.13
CA ALA A 126 8.39 -12.66 16.24
C ALA A 126 8.87 -12.89 17.67
N GLY A 127 8.14 -12.43 18.71
CA GLY A 127 8.51 -12.56 20.12
C GLY A 127 7.75 -13.65 20.86
N ASP A 128 8.24 -14.05 22.04
CA ASP A 128 7.54 -15.00 22.93
C ASP A 128 6.24 -14.43 23.54
N ALA A 129 6.06 -13.11 23.48
CA ALA A 129 4.84 -12.40 23.89
C ALA A 129 4.56 -11.28 22.90
N VAL A 130 3.29 -11.16 22.49
CA VAL A 130 2.84 -10.09 21.60
C VAL A 130 2.23 -8.97 22.45
N GLU A 131 2.83 -7.78 22.39
CA GLU A 131 2.28 -6.61 23.06
C GLU A 131 1.02 -6.11 22.33
N GLN A 132 0.01 -5.64 23.08
CA GLN A 132 -1.20 -5.06 22.52
C GLN A 132 -0.89 -3.92 21.54
N SER A 133 0.11 -3.09 21.83
CA SER A 133 0.57 -2.01 20.96
C SER A 133 1.11 -2.48 19.59
N ALA A 134 1.64 -3.70 19.51
CA ALA A 134 2.07 -4.31 18.26
C ALA A 134 0.87 -4.81 17.44
N LEU A 135 -0.10 -5.42 18.10
CA LEU A 135 -1.38 -5.82 17.48
C LEU A 135 -2.16 -4.60 16.97
N ASP A 136 -2.28 -3.56 17.78
CA ASP A 136 -2.98 -2.33 17.38
C ASP A 136 -2.36 -1.72 16.11
N ARG A 137 -1.03 -1.79 15.96
CA ARG A 137 -0.34 -1.36 14.73
C ARG A 137 -0.62 -2.25 13.52
N LEU A 138 -0.86 -3.56 13.72
CA LEU A 138 -1.23 -4.46 12.64
C LEU A 138 -2.66 -4.23 12.15
N PHE A 139 -3.58 -4.00 13.07
CA PHE A 139 -5.01 -3.80 12.76
C PHE A 139 -5.40 -2.34 12.54
N SER A 140 -4.55 -1.40 12.90
CA SER A 140 -4.74 -0.02 12.46
C SER A 140 -4.58 0.02 10.94
N PRO A 141 -5.49 0.71 10.21
CA PRO A 141 -5.22 0.98 8.79
C PRO A 141 -3.82 1.58 8.74
N ALA A 142 -2.92 0.94 8.01
CA ALA A 142 -1.60 1.49 7.79
C ALA A 142 -1.82 2.90 7.25
N LEU A 143 -1.62 3.91 8.09
CA LEU A 143 -1.33 5.23 7.56
C LEU A 143 -0.23 4.96 6.55
N PRO A 144 -0.39 5.31 5.27
CA PRO A 144 0.61 5.01 4.25
C PRO A 144 1.96 5.35 4.86
N ALA A 145 2.87 4.37 4.89
CA ALA A 145 4.22 4.59 5.41
C ALA A 145 4.66 5.92 4.87
N GLU A 146 5.14 6.82 5.75
CA GLU A 146 5.48 8.20 5.41
C GLU A 146 6.07 8.22 4.01
N HIS A 147 5.22 8.53 3.04
CA HIS A 147 5.64 8.58 1.67
C HIS A 147 6.63 9.72 1.65
N GLN A 148 7.89 9.39 1.43
CA GLN A 148 8.82 10.44 1.04
C GLN A 148 8.11 11.24 -0.05
N PRO A 149 7.91 12.53 0.16
CA PRO A 149 7.13 13.32 -0.77
C PRO A 149 7.73 13.17 -2.17
N PRO A 150 6.93 13.16 -3.22
CA PRO A 150 7.41 13.01 -4.60
C PRO A 150 8.62 13.90 -4.85
N LYS A 151 9.57 13.46 -5.69
CA LYS A 151 10.78 14.24 -6.00
C LYS A 151 10.45 15.71 -6.19
N GLY A 152 11.04 16.57 -5.31
CA GLY A 152 10.82 18.02 -5.29
C GLY A 152 9.82 18.53 -4.26
N LEU A 153 9.22 17.70 -3.43
CA LEU A 153 8.55 18.09 -2.19
C LEU A 153 9.45 17.69 -1.00
N GLN A 154 9.59 18.56 -0.02
CA GLN A 154 10.37 18.31 1.21
C GLN A 154 9.42 18.14 2.39
N GLU A 155 9.65 17.13 3.25
CA GLU A 155 8.79 16.85 4.40
C GLU A 155 8.71 18.02 5.38
N SER A 156 9.83 18.67 5.64
CA SER A 156 9.87 19.89 6.49
C SER A 156 8.96 21.02 5.97
N THR A 157 8.87 21.15 4.64
CA THR A 157 7.99 22.14 4.01
C THR A 157 6.53 21.68 4.04
N LEU A 158 6.27 20.36 3.91
CA LEU A 158 4.92 19.80 4.10
C LEU A 158 4.40 20.05 5.51
N GLU A 159 5.22 19.79 6.53
CA GLU A 159 4.84 20.08 7.92
C GLU A 159 4.55 21.55 8.17
N LEU A 160 5.33 22.45 7.56
CA LEU A 160 5.08 23.90 7.66
C LEU A 160 3.71 24.26 7.05
N VAL A 161 3.38 23.72 5.86
CA VAL A 161 2.09 23.95 5.20
C VAL A 161 0.94 23.32 6.00
N ARG A 162 1.12 22.09 6.53
CA ARG A 162 0.14 21.43 7.42
C ARG A 162 -0.15 22.27 8.65
N ALA A 163 0.87 22.79 9.32
CA ALA A 163 0.72 23.66 10.51
C ALA A 163 -0.09 24.91 10.19
N CYS A 164 0.19 25.57 9.08
CA CYS A 164 -0.57 26.74 8.63
C CYS A 164 -2.03 26.41 8.30
N LEU A 165 -2.30 25.26 7.69
CA LEU A 165 -3.67 24.81 7.38
C LEU A 165 -4.45 24.44 8.65
N ARG A 166 -3.82 23.84 9.65
CA ARG A 166 -4.44 23.54 10.96
C ARG A 166 -4.82 24.81 11.72
N ALA A 167 -4.02 25.86 11.60
CA ALA A 167 -4.28 27.17 12.21
C ALA A 167 -5.25 28.05 11.38
N ALA A 168 -5.66 27.59 10.20
CA ALA A 168 -6.53 28.34 9.31
C ALA A 168 -7.96 28.44 9.85
N PRO A 169 -8.65 29.57 9.62
CA PRO A 169 -10.07 29.71 9.99
C PRO A 169 -10.95 28.71 9.19
N PRO A 170 -12.18 28.40 9.68
CA PRO A 170 -13.06 27.42 9.06
C PRO A 170 -13.39 27.67 7.56
N GLN A 171 -13.40 28.94 7.15
CA GLN A 171 -13.58 29.32 5.75
C GLN A 171 -12.36 29.02 4.87
N GLY A 172 -11.21 28.71 5.47
CA GLY A 172 -9.95 28.46 4.78
C GLY A 172 -9.11 29.70 4.53
N LEU A 173 -7.91 29.50 4.00
CA LEU A 173 -6.97 30.56 3.63
C LEU A 173 -6.70 30.55 2.11
N PRO A 174 -6.61 31.72 1.45
CA PRO A 174 -6.16 31.79 0.08
C PRO A 174 -4.67 31.44 -0.04
N SER A 175 -4.25 30.90 -1.20
CA SER A 175 -2.86 30.49 -1.47
C SER A 175 -1.85 31.64 -1.24
N GLU A 176 -2.26 32.88 -1.47
CA GLU A 176 -1.46 34.08 -1.24
C GLU A 176 -1.23 34.37 0.25
N ALA A 177 -2.22 34.06 1.10
CA ALA A 177 -2.08 34.19 2.56
C ALA A 177 -1.16 33.08 3.10
N LEU A 178 -1.33 31.86 2.65
CA LEU A 178 -0.42 30.74 2.97
C LEU A 178 1.02 31.05 2.52
N SER A 179 1.20 31.64 1.35
CA SER A 179 2.51 32.07 0.84
C SER A 179 3.19 33.06 1.81
N ARG A 180 2.44 34.04 2.31
CA ARG A 180 2.97 35.02 3.27
C ARG A 180 3.31 34.40 4.62
N GLN A 181 2.52 33.46 5.11
CA GLN A 181 2.75 32.79 6.40
C GLN A 181 3.93 31.82 6.35
N THR A 182 4.10 31.11 5.24
CA THR A 182 5.14 30.10 5.07
C THR A 182 6.45 30.63 4.52
N GLY A 183 6.46 31.85 3.95
CA GLY A 183 7.61 32.39 3.21
C GLY A 183 7.87 31.74 1.86
N LEU A 184 6.99 30.86 1.38
CA LEU A 184 7.10 30.15 0.13
C LEU A 184 6.44 30.91 -1.02
N SER A 185 6.88 30.68 -2.27
CA SER A 185 6.17 31.22 -3.42
C SER A 185 4.74 30.64 -3.52
N VAL A 186 3.79 31.41 -4.09
CA VAL A 186 2.42 30.96 -4.32
C VAL A 186 2.36 29.68 -5.14
N VAL A 187 3.27 29.53 -6.13
CA VAL A 187 3.39 28.33 -6.96
C VAL A 187 3.80 27.13 -6.13
N THR A 188 4.79 27.32 -5.25
CA THR A 188 5.25 26.29 -4.31
C THR A 188 4.10 25.87 -3.37
N VAL A 189 3.44 26.83 -2.72
CA VAL A 189 2.30 26.56 -1.84
C VAL A 189 1.21 25.75 -2.55
N ARG A 190 0.82 26.14 -3.76
CA ARG A 190 -0.19 25.40 -4.55
C ARG A 190 0.20 23.96 -4.82
N ARG A 191 1.48 23.70 -5.10
CA ARG A 191 1.99 22.35 -5.32
C ARG A 191 1.90 21.50 -4.05
N TYR A 192 2.28 22.04 -2.89
CA TYR A 192 2.17 21.35 -1.61
C TYR A 192 0.73 21.14 -1.17
N VAL A 193 -0.13 22.13 -1.35
CA VAL A 193 -1.57 22.01 -1.04
C VAL A 193 -2.25 20.99 -1.95
N ASN A 194 -1.95 20.95 -3.26
CA ASN A 194 -2.50 19.93 -4.15
C ASN A 194 -2.13 18.51 -3.68
N TYR A 195 -0.89 18.29 -3.31
CA TYR A 195 -0.44 17.03 -2.75
C TYR A 195 -1.21 16.64 -1.47
N LEU A 196 -1.42 17.59 -0.55
CA LEU A 196 -2.21 17.35 0.67
C LEU A 196 -3.70 17.10 0.36
N VAL A 197 -4.26 17.73 -0.68
CA VAL A 197 -5.64 17.50 -1.14
C VAL A 197 -5.78 16.10 -1.74
N GLU A 198 -4.84 15.65 -2.58
CA GLU A 198 -4.81 14.29 -3.14
C GLU A 198 -4.76 13.21 -2.05
N ARG A 199 -4.14 13.52 -0.92
CA ARG A 199 -4.07 12.64 0.26
C ARG A 199 -5.27 12.75 1.21
N GLY A 200 -6.21 13.65 0.94
CA GLY A 200 -7.33 13.92 1.84
C GLY A 200 -6.95 14.68 3.12
N GLU A 201 -5.70 15.16 3.23
CA GLU A 201 -5.19 15.93 4.37
C GLU A 201 -5.57 17.41 4.32
N ALA A 202 -6.00 17.89 3.17
CA ALA A 202 -6.52 19.24 2.96
C ALA A 202 -7.75 19.21 2.04
N ALA A 203 -8.58 20.24 2.15
CA ALA A 203 -9.67 20.51 1.23
C ALA A 203 -9.47 21.87 0.55
N SER A 204 -9.84 21.98 -0.73
CA SER A 204 -9.77 23.25 -1.43
C SER A 204 -11.09 23.56 -2.12
N ALA A 205 -11.56 24.80 -2.02
CA ALA A 205 -12.74 25.29 -2.68
C ALA A 205 -12.45 26.60 -3.43
N VAL A 206 -13.13 26.83 -4.52
CA VAL A 206 -13.02 28.10 -5.25
C VAL A 206 -14.04 29.09 -4.65
N ASN A 207 -13.55 30.24 -4.22
CA ASN A 207 -14.41 31.33 -3.76
C ASN A 207 -14.57 32.33 -4.91
N TYR A 208 -15.84 32.60 -5.28
CA TYR A 208 -16.23 33.55 -6.31
C TYR A 208 -16.64 34.92 -5.73
N ASP A 209 -16.88 35.04 -4.41
CA ASP A 209 -17.40 36.24 -3.74
C ASP A 209 -16.34 37.32 -3.42
N THR A 210 -15.22 37.32 -4.14
CA THR A 210 -14.07 38.19 -3.80
C THR A 210 -14.07 39.54 -4.52
N GLY A 211 -15.12 39.88 -5.28
CA GLY A 211 -15.19 41.14 -6.06
C GLY A 211 -14.09 41.31 -7.12
N GLY A 212 -13.32 40.24 -7.39
CA GLY A 212 -12.19 40.18 -8.33
C GLY A 212 -12.03 38.79 -8.95
N ARG A 213 -10.77 38.40 -9.23
CA ARG A 213 -10.49 37.04 -9.74
C ARG A 213 -10.84 35.99 -8.69
N PRO A 214 -11.49 34.87 -9.09
CA PRO A 214 -11.77 33.76 -8.19
C PRO A 214 -10.50 33.33 -7.44
N CYS A 215 -10.56 33.16 -6.12
CA CYS A 215 -9.46 32.68 -5.32
C CYS A 215 -9.74 31.28 -4.78
N ARG A 216 -8.69 30.45 -4.67
CA ARG A 216 -8.76 29.10 -4.13
C ARG A 216 -8.49 29.17 -2.62
N LEU A 217 -9.49 28.82 -1.83
CA LEU A 217 -9.38 28.68 -0.36
C LEU A 217 -8.97 27.26 -0.01
N CYS A 218 -8.00 27.14 0.90
CA CYS A 218 -7.46 25.87 1.38
C CYS A 218 -7.69 25.76 2.89
N ARG A 219 -8.14 24.60 3.36
CA ARG A 219 -8.41 24.32 4.80
C ARG A 219 -8.09 22.87 5.14
N CYS A 220 -7.97 22.54 6.42
CA CYS A 220 -8.05 21.15 6.87
C CYS A 220 -9.44 20.56 6.57
N PRO A 221 -9.57 19.27 6.21
CA PRO A 221 -10.85 18.61 6.15
C PRO A 221 -11.48 18.69 7.56
N GLY A 222 -12.75 19.10 7.63
CA GLY A 222 -13.51 19.00 8.88
C GLY A 222 -13.75 17.53 9.25
N PRO A 223 -14.15 17.22 10.51
CA PRO A 223 -14.58 15.88 10.85
C PRO A 223 -15.68 15.44 9.88
N PRO A 224 -15.72 14.15 9.49
CA PRO A 224 -16.78 13.64 8.63
C PRO A 224 -18.12 13.90 9.32
N ALA A 225 -19.09 14.40 8.53
CA ALA A 225 -20.44 14.66 8.98
C ALA A 225 -21.17 13.32 9.21
#